data_be7bbca945a19eaec78e525a6091326c
#
_entry.id   be7bbca945a19eaec78e525a6091326c
#
_cell.length_a   1.000
_cell.length_b   1.000
_cell.length_c   1.000
_cell.angle_alpha   90.00
_cell.angle_beta   90.00
_cell.angle_gamma   90.00
#
_symmetry.space_group_name_H-M   'P 1'
#
loop_
_entity.id
_entity.type
_entity.pdbx_description
1 polymer ?
#
loop_
_entity_poly.entity_id
_entity_poly.type
_entity_poly.pdbx_seq_one_letter_code
_entity_poly.pdbx_strand_id
1 'polypeptide(L)'
;MAGSGVNKVILVGNLGKDPEVRYTPGGQAVANFTIATNENWTDKQGQKQERIEWHRIVVWGKAAELCGEYLSKGRQVYIEGRLQTREWNNKEGVKQYTTEVVANPAGGVVFLSGGERGVGGAGRARSGGGGQDDYGAPPPGMDEAPSGGGGGGASSAGSKGGEDDIPF
;
A
#
# COMPACT_ATOMS: atom_id res chain seq x y z
N MET A 1 -18.85 -38.94 -0.56
CA MET A 1 -19.45 -37.71 0.03
C MET A 1 -18.34 -36.67 0.16
N ALA A 2 -18.48 -35.54 -0.51
CA ALA A 2 -17.54 -34.43 -0.30
C ALA A 2 -17.82 -33.82 1.07
N GLY A 3 -16.80 -33.80 1.95
CA GLY A 3 -16.90 -33.13 3.25
C GLY A 3 -17.11 -31.61 3.06
N SER A 4 -17.77 -30.96 4.03
CA SER A 4 -17.87 -29.50 4.06
C SER A 4 -16.49 -28.89 4.30
N GLY A 5 -16.03 -28.04 3.38
CA GLY A 5 -14.80 -27.27 3.52
C GLY A 5 -15.05 -25.85 4.02
N VAL A 6 -14.00 -25.18 4.47
CA VAL A 6 -14.03 -23.75 4.81
C VAL A 6 -13.24 -22.98 3.75
N ASN A 7 -13.85 -21.91 3.21
CA ASN A 7 -13.18 -20.97 2.31
C ASN A 7 -13.43 -19.57 2.87
N LYS A 8 -12.50 -19.08 3.64
CA LYS A 8 -12.57 -17.77 4.30
C LYS A 8 -11.24 -17.04 4.20
N VAL A 9 -11.29 -15.79 3.83
CA VAL A 9 -10.14 -14.88 3.75
C VAL A 9 -10.45 -13.64 4.56
N ILE A 10 -9.47 -13.18 5.33
CA ILE A 10 -9.51 -11.92 6.07
C ILE A 10 -8.24 -11.16 5.73
N LEU A 11 -8.38 -9.93 5.27
CA LEU A 11 -7.26 -9.07 4.89
C LEU A 11 -7.46 -7.67 5.47
N VAL A 12 -6.37 -7.06 5.90
CA VAL A 12 -6.28 -5.62 6.19
C VAL A 12 -5.14 -5.06 5.37
N GLY A 13 -5.44 -4.14 4.47
CA GLY A 13 -4.42 -3.60 3.56
C GLY A 13 -4.81 -2.25 2.99
N ASN A 14 -3.90 -1.65 2.24
CA ASN A 14 -4.09 -0.36 1.62
C ASN A 14 -4.39 -0.51 0.13
N LEU A 15 -5.31 0.29 -0.40
CA LEU A 15 -5.64 0.29 -1.83
C LEU A 15 -4.43 0.72 -2.67
N GLY A 16 -4.12 -0.07 -3.70
CA GLY A 16 -3.07 0.25 -4.67
C GLY A 16 -3.51 1.26 -5.73
N LYS A 17 -4.81 1.30 -6.01
CA LYS A 17 -5.47 2.21 -6.95
C LYS A 17 -6.90 2.46 -6.53
N ASP A 18 -7.54 3.47 -7.13
CA ASP A 18 -8.95 3.75 -6.93
C ASP A 18 -9.81 2.54 -7.39
N PRO A 19 -10.94 2.25 -6.71
CA PRO A 19 -11.85 1.21 -7.11
C PRO A 19 -12.45 1.47 -8.49
N GLU A 20 -12.48 0.44 -9.33
CA GLU A 20 -13.16 0.48 -10.61
C GLU A 20 -14.57 -0.12 -10.45
N VAL A 21 -15.58 0.74 -10.51
CA VAL A 21 -16.97 0.33 -10.40
C VAL A 21 -17.58 0.17 -11.78
N ARG A 22 -18.22 -0.96 -12.02
CA ARG A 22 -18.97 -1.29 -13.24
C ARG A 22 -20.35 -1.80 -12.87
N TYR A 23 -21.27 -1.71 -13.81
CA TYR A 23 -22.61 -2.27 -13.66
C TYR A 23 -22.80 -3.45 -14.61
N THR A 24 -23.35 -4.53 -14.09
CA THR A 24 -23.75 -5.67 -14.92
C THR A 24 -24.96 -5.29 -15.78
N PRO A 25 -25.28 -6.06 -16.85
CA PRO A 25 -26.51 -5.84 -17.63
C PRO A 25 -27.79 -5.85 -16.79
N GLY A 26 -27.78 -6.55 -15.64
CA GLY A 26 -28.89 -6.57 -14.67
C GLY A 26 -28.90 -5.40 -13.69
N GLY A 27 -28.02 -4.38 -13.87
CA GLY A 27 -27.97 -3.19 -13.02
C GLY A 27 -27.26 -3.36 -11.67
N GLN A 28 -26.62 -4.51 -11.42
CA GLN A 28 -25.89 -4.74 -10.19
C GLN A 28 -24.49 -4.14 -10.27
N ALA A 29 -24.11 -3.34 -9.28
CA ALA A 29 -22.77 -2.77 -9.19
C ALA A 29 -21.72 -3.83 -8.82
N VAL A 30 -20.53 -3.72 -9.41
CA VAL A 30 -19.34 -4.53 -9.11
C VAL A 30 -18.15 -3.61 -9.01
N ALA A 31 -17.46 -3.61 -7.88
CA ALA A 31 -16.21 -2.89 -7.70
C ALA A 31 -15.03 -3.84 -7.74
N ASN A 32 -13.99 -3.45 -8.49
CA ASN A 32 -12.73 -4.19 -8.59
C ASN A 32 -11.58 -3.28 -8.17
N PHE A 33 -10.77 -3.73 -7.22
CA PHE A 33 -9.57 -3.02 -6.79
C PHE A 33 -8.53 -3.98 -6.26
N THR A 34 -7.33 -3.47 -6.00
CA THR A 34 -6.24 -4.24 -5.39
C THR A 34 -5.89 -3.63 -4.04
N ILE A 35 -5.56 -4.48 -3.09
CA ILE A 35 -4.99 -4.06 -1.81
C ILE A 35 -3.62 -4.69 -1.61
N ALA A 36 -2.73 -3.95 -0.95
CA ALA A 36 -1.41 -4.42 -0.52
C ALA A 36 -1.45 -4.78 0.96
N THR A 37 -0.93 -5.94 1.30
CA THR A 37 -0.60 -6.32 2.67
C THR A 37 0.91 -6.35 2.82
N ASN A 38 1.43 -5.77 3.90
CA ASN A 38 2.87 -5.70 4.16
C ASN A 38 3.21 -6.65 5.30
N GLU A 39 4.18 -7.51 5.07
CA GLU A 39 4.78 -8.37 6.08
C GLU A 39 6.20 -7.89 6.36
N ASN A 40 6.54 -7.72 7.63
CA ASN A 40 7.87 -7.36 8.05
C ASN A 40 8.39 -8.43 9.02
N TRP A 41 9.56 -8.98 8.73
CA TRP A 41 10.19 -9.95 9.61
C TRP A 41 11.70 -9.69 9.68
N THR A 42 12.32 -10.28 10.68
CA THR A 42 13.80 -10.29 10.80
C THR A 42 14.29 -11.68 10.42
N ASP A 43 15.23 -11.73 9.49
CA ASP A 43 15.85 -12.99 9.06
C ASP A 43 16.80 -13.55 10.11
N LYS A 44 17.35 -14.74 9.85
CA LYS A 44 18.30 -15.41 10.76
C LYS A 44 19.61 -14.68 10.95
N GLN A 45 19.92 -13.74 10.07
CA GLN A 45 21.10 -12.88 10.12
C GLN A 45 20.85 -11.55 10.83
N GLY A 46 19.60 -11.33 11.36
CA GLY A 46 19.23 -10.10 12.04
C GLY A 46 18.85 -8.95 11.09
N GLN A 47 18.71 -9.22 9.79
CA GLN A 47 18.32 -8.20 8.81
C GLN A 47 16.82 -8.09 8.73
N LYS A 48 16.30 -6.86 8.63
CA LYS A 48 14.89 -6.60 8.42
C LYS A 48 14.53 -6.87 6.96
N GLN A 49 13.53 -7.70 6.77
CA GLN A 49 12.95 -8.04 5.47
C GLN A 49 11.53 -7.50 5.39
N GLU A 50 11.12 -7.08 4.22
CA GLU A 50 9.76 -6.63 3.93
C GLU A 50 9.25 -7.32 2.69
N ARG A 51 8.00 -7.75 2.74
CA ARG A 51 7.30 -8.35 1.61
C ARG A 51 5.94 -7.71 1.44
N ILE A 52 5.62 -7.33 0.21
CA ILE A 52 4.31 -6.78 -0.16
C ILE A 52 3.59 -7.81 -1.01
N GLU A 53 2.38 -8.17 -0.57
CA GLU A 53 1.49 -9.07 -1.30
C GLU A 53 0.29 -8.29 -1.83
N TRP A 54 0.00 -8.48 -3.13
CA TRP A 54 -1.11 -7.81 -3.80
C TRP A 54 -2.30 -8.74 -3.97
N HIS A 55 -3.44 -8.33 -3.43
CA HIS A 55 -4.69 -9.10 -3.48
C HIS A 55 -5.71 -8.41 -4.38
N ARG A 56 -6.32 -9.18 -5.28
CA ARG A 56 -7.43 -8.70 -6.11
C ARG A 56 -8.73 -8.89 -5.35
N ILE A 57 -9.49 -7.82 -5.23
CA ILE A 57 -10.75 -7.77 -4.48
C ILE A 57 -11.90 -7.50 -5.43
N VAL A 58 -12.98 -8.27 -5.28
CA VAL A 58 -14.24 -8.10 -5.99
C VAL A 58 -15.34 -7.89 -4.97
N VAL A 59 -16.07 -6.80 -5.10
CA VAL A 59 -17.20 -6.43 -4.23
C VAL A 59 -18.46 -6.29 -5.08
N TRP A 60 -19.58 -6.78 -4.59
CA TRP A 60 -20.84 -6.77 -5.32
C TRP A 60 -21.90 -5.92 -4.64
N GLY A 61 -22.86 -5.40 -5.45
CA GLY A 61 -24.06 -4.71 -4.99
C GLY A 61 -23.80 -3.39 -4.30
N LYS A 62 -24.57 -3.05 -3.27
CA LYS A 62 -24.48 -1.75 -2.59
C LYS A 62 -23.10 -1.46 -2.00
N ALA A 63 -22.42 -2.48 -1.48
CA ALA A 63 -21.05 -2.33 -0.98
C ALA A 63 -20.07 -1.89 -2.09
N ALA A 64 -20.29 -2.32 -3.34
CA ALA A 64 -19.46 -1.90 -4.46
C ALA A 64 -19.65 -0.41 -4.79
N GLU A 65 -20.86 0.11 -4.73
CA GLU A 65 -21.14 1.54 -4.91
C GLU A 65 -20.44 2.37 -3.82
N LEU A 66 -20.59 1.95 -2.56
CA LEU A 66 -19.91 2.59 -1.43
C LEU A 66 -18.39 2.56 -1.56
N CYS A 67 -17.82 1.46 -2.06
CA CYS A 67 -16.39 1.40 -2.36
C CYS A 67 -15.98 2.46 -3.39
N GLY A 68 -16.76 2.65 -4.45
CA GLY A 68 -16.48 3.67 -5.47
C GLY A 68 -16.62 5.10 -4.96
N GLU A 69 -17.54 5.33 -4.02
CA GLU A 69 -17.81 6.66 -3.47
C GLU A 69 -16.78 7.08 -2.40
N TYR A 70 -16.39 6.15 -1.53
CA TYR A 70 -15.62 6.49 -0.33
C TYR A 70 -14.17 6.01 -0.34
N LEU A 71 -13.79 5.07 -1.21
CA LEU A 71 -12.43 4.56 -1.27
C LEU A 71 -11.61 5.26 -2.36
N SER A 72 -10.35 5.49 -2.05
CA SER A 72 -9.34 5.98 -2.98
C SER A 72 -8.00 5.29 -2.73
N LYS A 73 -7.08 5.41 -3.67
CA LYS A 73 -5.71 4.90 -3.55
C LYS A 73 -5.09 5.28 -2.20
N GLY A 74 -4.47 4.31 -1.54
CA GLY A 74 -3.80 4.48 -0.25
C GLY A 74 -4.70 4.35 0.98
N ARG A 75 -6.03 4.33 0.81
CA ARG A 75 -6.97 4.08 1.91
C ARG A 75 -6.81 2.67 2.45
N GLN A 76 -6.92 2.52 3.75
CA GLN A 76 -6.89 1.23 4.42
C GLN A 76 -8.30 0.66 4.55
N VAL A 77 -8.41 -0.63 4.26
CA VAL A 77 -9.68 -1.38 4.34
C VAL A 77 -9.48 -2.73 4.99
N TYR A 78 -10.51 -3.18 5.71
CA TYR A 78 -10.69 -4.56 6.12
C TYR A 78 -11.56 -5.26 5.07
N ILE A 79 -11.14 -6.43 4.64
CA ILE A 79 -11.87 -7.30 3.70
C ILE A 79 -12.09 -8.65 4.35
N GLU A 80 -13.33 -9.10 4.37
CA GLU A 80 -13.70 -10.48 4.68
C GLU A 80 -14.46 -11.08 3.50
N GLY A 81 -14.05 -12.26 3.06
CA GLY A 81 -14.65 -12.90 1.91
C GLY A 81 -14.15 -14.32 1.72
N ARG A 82 -14.23 -14.79 0.46
CA ARG A 82 -13.75 -16.10 0.05
C ARG A 82 -12.81 -15.99 -1.16
N LEU A 83 -11.90 -16.93 -1.31
CA LEU A 83 -11.13 -17.08 -2.54
C LEU A 83 -12.02 -17.66 -3.63
N GLN A 84 -11.88 -17.12 -4.82
CA GLN A 84 -12.53 -17.61 -6.03
C GLN A 84 -11.54 -17.58 -7.18
N THR A 85 -11.34 -18.70 -7.85
CA THR A 85 -10.55 -18.77 -9.08
C THR A 85 -11.49 -18.84 -10.27
N ARG A 86 -11.31 -17.91 -11.21
CA ARG A 86 -12.01 -17.88 -12.50
C ARG A 86 -11.09 -18.34 -13.60
N GLU A 87 -11.62 -19.18 -14.48
CA GLU A 87 -11.02 -19.51 -15.77
C GLU A 87 -11.55 -18.53 -16.84
N TRP A 88 -10.66 -18.04 -17.68
CA TRP A 88 -10.98 -17.22 -18.83
C TRP A 88 -9.99 -17.46 -19.98
N ASN A 89 -10.40 -17.22 -21.21
CA ASN A 89 -9.50 -17.38 -22.35
C ASN A 89 -8.94 -16.02 -22.73
N ASN A 90 -7.63 -15.96 -22.97
CA ASN A 90 -6.99 -14.78 -23.52
C ASN A 90 -7.35 -14.61 -25.01
N LYS A 91 -6.86 -13.53 -25.64
CA LYS A 91 -7.12 -13.25 -27.05
C LYS A 91 -6.57 -14.32 -28.01
N GLU A 92 -5.66 -15.13 -27.54
CA GLU A 92 -5.02 -16.23 -28.27
C GLU A 92 -5.72 -17.57 -28.02
N GLY A 93 -6.82 -17.59 -27.27
CA GLY A 93 -7.58 -18.80 -26.93
C GLY A 93 -6.94 -19.65 -25.82
N VAL A 94 -5.88 -19.17 -25.19
CA VAL A 94 -5.20 -19.87 -24.09
C VAL A 94 -5.96 -19.67 -22.77
N LYS A 95 -6.23 -20.77 -22.07
CA LYS A 95 -6.86 -20.74 -20.75
C LYS A 95 -5.98 -20.03 -19.72
N GLN A 96 -6.56 -19.07 -19.04
CA GLN A 96 -5.94 -18.33 -17.95
C GLN A 96 -6.76 -18.49 -16.67
N TYR A 97 -6.10 -18.45 -15.54
CA TYR A 97 -6.72 -18.54 -14.22
C TYR A 97 -6.44 -17.25 -13.46
N THR A 98 -7.47 -16.68 -12.86
CA THR A 98 -7.34 -15.52 -12.00
C THR A 98 -7.97 -15.83 -10.65
N THR A 99 -7.15 -15.78 -9.60
CA THR A 99 -7.62 -15.93 -8.22
C THR A 99 -7.89 -14.54 -7.63
N GLU A 100 -9.07 -14.38 -7.07
CA GLU A 100 -9.54 -13.12 -6.48
C GLU A 100 -10.28 -13.40 -5.17
N VAL A 101 -10.34 -12.42 -4.30
CA VAL A 101 -11.12 -12.46 -3.06
C VAL A 101 -12.45 -11.79 -3.33
N VAL A 102 -13.53 -12.55 -3.22
CA VAL A 102 -14.89 -12.03 -3.32
C VAL A 102 -15.38 -11.68 -1.93
N ALA A 103 -15.58 -10.39 -1.68
CA ALA A 103 -16.05 -9.90 -0.38
C ALA A 103 -17.46 -10.39 -0.05
N ASN A 104 -17.71 -10.67 1.21
CA ASN A 104 -19.03 -11.04 1.68
C ASN A 104 -20.02 -9.88 1.46
N PRO A 105 -21.26 -10.17 1.01
CA PRO A 105 -22.25 -9.11 0.72
C PRO A 105 -22.63 -8.28 1.95
N ALA A 106 -22.65 -8.88 3.12
CA ALA A 106 -22.96 -8.23 4.37
C ALA A 106 -21.69 -8.12 5.24
N GLY A 107 -21.20 -6.90 5.44
CA GLY A 107 -20.06 -6.63 6.34
C GLY A 107 -18.68 -7.09 5.83
N GLY A 108 -18.58 -7.56 4.58
CA GLY A 108 -17.31 -8.03 4.02
C GLY A 108 -16.31 -6.91 3.67
N VAL A 109 -16.71 -5.65 3.75
CA VAL A 109 -15.85 -4.49 3.53
C VAL A 109 -16.07 -3.50 4.68
N VAL A 110 -15.00 -3.14 5.40
CA VAL A 110 -15.03 -2.09 6.41
C VAL A 110 -13.97 -1.06 6.07
N PHE A 111 -14.38 0.19 5.97
CA PHE A 111 -13.48 1.31 5.71
C PHE A 111 -12.78 1.66 7.02
N LEU A 112 -11.49 1.38 7.09
CA LEU A 112 -10.68 1.74 8.24
C LEU A 112 -10.22 3.20 8.03
N SER A 113 -10.36 4.01 9.08
CA SER A 113 -9.91 5.40 9.06
C SER A 113 -8.39 5.43 8.83
N GLY A 114 -7.96 5.59 7.60
CA GLY A 114 -6.63 6.11 7.35
C GLY A 114 -6.64 7.53 7.86
N GLY A 115 -5.78 7.86 8.82
CA GLY A 115 -5.64 9.22 9.29
C GLY A 115 -5.54 10.14 8.09
N GLU A 116 -6.28 11.24 8.12
CA GLU A 116 -6.09 12.36 7.21
C GLU A 116 -4.58 12.62 7.12
N ARG A 117 -3.99 12.26 6.00
CA ARG A 117 -2.73 12.89 5.63
C ARG A 117 -3.12 14.32 5.38
N GLY A 118 -2.83 15.16 6.37
CA GLY A 118 -3.11 16.58 6.33
C GLY A 118 -2.75 17.14 4.97
N VAL A 119 -3.76 17.57 4.26
CA VAL A 119 -3.65 18.62 3.27
C VAL A 119 -2.98 19.77 4.01
N GLY A 120 -1.79 20.15 3.56
CA GLY A 120 -0.96 21.19 4.15
C GLY A 120 -1.80 22.34 4.62
N GLY A 121 -1.89 22.50 5.92
CA GLY A 121 -2.52 23.66 6.54
C GLY A 121 -1.73 24.89 6.18
N ALA A 122 -2.29 25.67 5.27
CA ALA A 122 -1.94 27.06 5.11
C ALA A 122 -2.03 27.72 6.49
N GLY A 123 -0.94 28.37 6.88
CA GLY A 123 -0.80 29.04 8.15
C GLY A 123 -1.98 29.92 8.50
N ARG A 124 -2.58 29.66 9.63
CA ARG A 124 -3.31 30.68 10.39
C ARG A 124 -2.33 31.30 11.37
N ALA A 125 -1.80 32.42 10.94
CA ALA A 125 -1.22 33.41 11.84
C ALA A 125 -2.25 33.72 12.94
N ARG A 126 -1.95 33.36 14.17
CA ARG A 126 -2.56 33.99 15.33
C ARG A 126 -1.63 35.09 15.80
N SER A 127 -2.00 36.32 15.46
CA SER A 127 -1.57 37.54 16.13
C SER A 127 -2.20 37.58 17.51
N GLY A 128 -1.41 37.95 18.49
CA GLY A 128 -1.98 38.35 19.78
C GLY A 128 -1.05 38.12 20.96
N GLY A 129 -0.26 39.14 21.27
CA GLY A 129 -0.17 39.74 22.60
C GLY A 129 0.76 39.15 23.64
N GLY A 130 1.93 39.83 23.85
CA GLY A 130 2.34 40.31 25.15
C GLY A 130 2.96 39.32 26.11
N GLY A 131 4.24 39.48 26.39
CA GLY A 131 4.92 38.89 27.52
C GLY A 131 6.43 38.97 27.35
N GLN A 132 6.94 40.09 27.83
CA GLN A 132 8.33 40.42 28.01
C GLN A 132 8.89 39.55 29.12
N ASP A 133 9.98 38.85 28.86
CA ASP A 133 11.01 38.55 29.88
C ASP A 133 12.33 38.29 29.17
N ASP A 134 13.18 39.23 29.43
CA ASP A 134 14.59 39.41 29.18
C ASP A 134 15.41 38.37 29.93
N TYR A 135 16.35 37.70 29.26
CA TYR A 135 17.60 37.25 29.82
C TYR A 135 18.57 36.72 28.75
N GLY A 136 19.65 37.50 28.52
CA GLY A 136 20.98 36.97 28.40
C GLY A 136 21.49 36.53 27.04
N ALA A 137 22.13 37.43 26.32
CA ALA A 137 23.00 37.12 25.17
C ALA A 137 24.22 36.32 25.59
N PRO A 138 24.70 35.35 24.78
CA PRO A 138 26.05 34.83 24.88
C PRO A 138 27.03 35.63 24.01
N PRO A 139 28.32 35.71 24.41
CA PRO A 139 29.30 36.53 23.74
C PRO A 139 29.86 35.87 22.48
N PRO A 140 30.47 36.68 21.57
CA PRO A 140 31.05 36.21 20.33
C PRO A 140 32.54 35.85 20.51
N GLY A 141 33.00 34.95 19.71
CA GLY A 141 34.44 34.79 19.53
C GLY A 141 34.92 33.44 19.07
N MET A 142 35.56 33.53 17.96
CA MET A 142 36.77 32.93 17.36
C MET A 142 36.53 31.69 16.54
N ASP A 143 36.56 31.84 15.21
CA ASP A 143 37.70 31.83 14.29
C ASP A 143 38.56 30.57 14.36
N GLU A 144 38.56 29.80 13.31
CA GLU A 144 39.63 29.62 12.32
C GLU A 144 39.54 28.29 11.62
N ALA A 145 39.40 28.32 10.29
CA ALA A 145 39.85 27.23 9.44
C ALA A 145 41.40 27.26 9.32
N PRO A 146 42.11 26.26 8.82
CA PRO A 146 42.07 25.97 7.40
C PRO A 146 42.42 24.54 6.93
N SER A 147 41.98 24.27 5.71
CA SER A 147 42.68 23.72 4.54
C SER A 147 43.51 22.44 4.59
N GLY A 148 43.34 21.69 3.54
CA GLY A 148 44.28 20.78 2.92
C GLY A 148 43.72 19.36 2.81
N GLY A 149 43.48 18.79 1.67
CA GLY A 149 44.19 18.76 0.44
C GLY A 149 44.34 17.30 0.04
N GLY A 150 43.93 16.96 -1.17
CA GLY A 150 44.69 15.99 -1.92
C GLY A 150 44.16 14.58 -2.12
N GLY A 151 43.71 14.30 -3.34
CA GLY A 151 44.21 13.20 -4.15
C GLY A 151 43.48 11.87 -4.06
N GLY A 152 42.75 11.42 -5.07
CA GLY A 152 43.31 10.88 -6.28
C GLY A 152 43.06 9.37 -6.37
N GLY A 153 42.53 8.89 -7.49
CA GLY A 153 42.67 7.51 -7.95
C GLY A 153 41.37 6.71 -7.93
N ALA A 154 40.65 6.62 -8.97
CA ALA A 154 40.68 5.91 -10.23
C ALA A 154 40.62 4.37 -10.13
N SER A 155 39.73 3.85 -10.99
CA SER A 155 39.67 2.53 -11.68
C SER A 155 39.08 1.38 -10.85
N SER A 156 38.15 0.70 -11.35
CA SER A 156 37.79 0.03 -12.60
C SER A 156 37.21 -1.35 -12.31
N ALA A 157 36.18 -1.66 -13.12
CA ALA A 157 35.93 -2.98 -13.68
C ALA A 157 35.38 -4.07 -12.73
N GLY A 158 34.14 -4.51 -12.90
CA GLY A 158 33.83 -5.46 -13.91
C GLY A 158 33.32 -6.74 -13.31
N SER A 159 32.30 -7.24 -13.94
CA SER A 159 31.98 -8.64 -14.12
C SER A 159 30.73 -9.13 -13.42
N LYS A 160 29.71 -9.31 -14.25
CA LYS A 160 29.15 -10.60 -14.67
C LYS A 160 28.47 -11.40 -13.58
N GLY A 161 27.13 -11.48 -13.65
CA GLY A 161 26.51 -12.66 -14.25
C GLY A 161 26.20 -13.72 -13.21
N GLY A 162 24.95 -13.89 -12.92
CA GLY A 162 24.39 -14.99 -12.18
C GLY A 162 22.89 -14.99 -12.37
N GLU A 163 22.45 -15.53 -13.51
CA GLU A 163 21.12 -16.12 -13.65
C GLU A 163 21.02 -17.27 -12.66
N ASP A 164 20.19 -17.09 -11.65
CA ASP A 164 19.68 -18.21 -10.88
C ASP A 164 18.19 -18.35 -11.14
N ASP A 165 17.93 -19.18 -12.12
CA ASP A 165 16.71 -19.91 -12.41
C ASP A 165 16.31 -20.68 -11.16
N ILE A 166 15.20 -20.29 -10.52
CA ILE A 166 14.53 -21.12 -9.53
C ILE A 166 13.22 -21.60 -10.12
N PRO A 167 13.08 -22.91 -10.40
CA PRO A 167 11.82 -23.46 -10.87
C PRO A 167 10.88 -23.72 -9.70
N PHE A 168 9.69 -23.11 -9.75
CA PHE A 168 8.45 -23.67 -9.16
C PHE A 168 7.22 -23.10 -9.90
#